data_a3e17636d295fb781821903d0480f862
#
_entry.id   a3e17636d295fb781821903d0480f862
#
_cell.length_a   1.000
_cell.length_b   1.000
_cell.length_c   1.000
_cell.angle_alpha   90.00
_cell.angle_beta   90.00
_cell.angle_gamma   90.00
#
_symmetry.space_group_name_H-M   'P 1'
#
loop_
_entity.id
_entity.type
_entity.pdbx_description
1 polymer ?
#
loop_
_entity_poly.entity_id
_entity_poly.type
_entity_poly.pdbx_seq_one_letter_code
_entity_poly.pdbx_strand_id
1 'polypeptide(L)'
;MNVKKTWFSAGQILLTLIVVVVAALVLWRIVNYYMFSPWTRDGRVRADVIQVAPDVGGLITNVEVVDNQPVKKGQVLFVIDQARYSLALRLAQAVLESRQASLAQARREYARNLTLGNLVASETLEESRTKMDQGEAAVADAQVQVDTARLNLQRTTIVSPVDGYLNDRAPRVGEYVTAGRPELSVVDLHSFRVDGYFEETRLHGIHIGQPVEITVMGEPRPLRGHVQSIVAAIEDRDRQQSPNLLPNVNPAFSWVRLAQRIPVRVALDEVPDDFRMIAGRTATVAVQAEASDKPKNKAGASGANAASGAIGASGTIGASGASAAANAGAAANTASNPGVAPAMASGASQ
;
A
#
# COMPACT_ATOMS: atom_id res chain seq x y z
N MET A 1 -58.21 -51.06 43.05
CA MET A 1 -58.38 -49.62 43.08
C MET A 1 -56.99 -48.94 43.10
N ASN A 2 -56.66 -48.02 42.19
CA ASN A 2 -55.52 -47.09 42.08
C ASN A 2 -54.63 -47.25 40.81
N VAL A 3 -55.20 -47.65 39.69
CA VAL A 3 -54.45 -47.64 38.42
C VAL A 3 -54.53 -46.23 37.72
N LYS A 4 -55.57 -45.44 38.03
CA LYS A 4 -55.75 -44.10 37.43
C LYS A 4 -54.84 -43.02 37.97
N LYS A 5 -54.31 -43.11 39.21
CA LYS A 5 -53.45 -42.12 39.84
C LYS A 5 -51.99 -42.18 39.37
N THR A 6 -51.54 -43.37 38.97
CA THR A 6 -50.16 -43.61 38.44
C THR A 6 -49.98 -43.12 36.99
N TRP A 7 -51.06 -43.12 36.18
CA TRP A 7 -51.00 -42.65 34.81
C TRP A 7 -50.95 -41.09 34.73
N PHE A 8 -51.62 -40.41 35.66
CA PHE A 8 -51.53 -38.93 35.76
C PHE A 8 -50.13 -38.49 36.21
N SER A 9 -49.51 -39.19 37.13
CA SER A 9 -48.13 -38.92 37.54
C SER A 9 -47.08 -39.25 36.47
N ALA A 10 -47.30 -40.32 35.71
CA ALA A 10 -46.39 -40.66 34.58
C ALA A 10 -46.46 -39.64 33.45
N GLY A 11 -47.65 -39.09 33.12
CA GLY A 11 -47.80 -38.03 32.14
C GLY A 11 -47.15 -36.70 32.58
N GLN A 12 -47.27 -36.35 33.86
CA GLN A 12 -46.59 -35.17 34.41
C GLN A 12 -45.07 -35.34 34.42
N ILE A 13 -44.54 -36.53 34.76
CA ILE A 13 -43.11 -36.82 34.72
C ILE A 13 -42.57 -36.73 33.26
N LEU A 14 -43.33 -37.27 32.30
CA LEU A 14 -42.98 -37.22 30.89
C LEU A 14 -42.95 -35.75 30.38
N LEU A 15 -43.97 -34.94 30.75
CA LEU A 15 -44.04 -33.54 30.39
C LEU A 15 -42.86 -32.75 30.96
N THR A 16 -42.54 -32.95 32.25
CA THR A 16 -41.40 -32.28 32.88
C THR A 16 -40.08 -32.68 32.24
N LEU A 17 -39.94 -33.98 31.89
CA LEU A 17 -38.72 -34.43 31.19
C LEU A 17 -38.56 -33.79 29.80
N ILE A 18 -39.66 -33.65 29.04
CA ILE A 18 -39.64 -33.00 27.74
C ILE A 18 -39.26 -31.51 27.94
N VAL A 19 -39.82 -30.80 28.91
CA VAL A 19 -39.46 -29.40 29.18
C VAL A 19 -37.99 -29.28 29.57
N VAL A 20 -37.47 -30.15 30.41
CA VAL A 20 -36.03 -30.16 30.78
C VAL A 20 -35.14 -30.40 29.58
N VAL A 21 -35.49 -31.37 28.71
CA VAL A 21 -34.72 -31.65 27.48
C VAL A 21 -34.74 -30.44 26.55
N VAL A 22 -35.90 -29.82 26.35
CA VAL A 22 -36.00 -28.58 25.52
C VAL A 22 -35.18 -27.45 26.12
N ALA A 23 -35.29 -27.23 27.44
CA ALA A 23 -34.49 -26.21 28.14
C ALA A 23 -32.99 -26.51 28.02
N ALA A 24 -32.55 -27.75 28.15
CA ALA A 24 -31.17 -28.15 27.97
C ALA A 24 -30.67 -27.90 26.53
N LEU A 25 -31.50 -28.25 25.53
CA LEU A 25 -31.18 -27.99 24.11
C LEU A 25 -31.09 -26.45 23.82
N VAL A 26 -32.02 -25.68 24.35
CA VAL A 26 -31.97 -24.20 24.19
C VAL A 26 -30.74 -23.64 24.88
N LEU A 27 -30.46 -24.06 26.11
CA LEU A 27 -29.26 -23.64 26.84
C LEU A 27 -27.98 -24.00 26.08
N TRP A 28 -27.88 -25.27 25.61
CA TRP A 28 -26.75 -25.70 24.81
C TRP A 28 -26.59 -24.88 23.53
N ARG A 29 -27.69 -24.55 22.86
CA ARG A 29 -27.68 -23.70 21.65
C ARG A 29 -27.21 -22.28 21.95
N ILE A 30 -27.66 -21.71 23.06
CA ILE A 30 -27.25 -20.37 23.53
C ILE A 30 -25.75 -20.37 23.86
N VAL A 31 -25.30 -21.34 24.67
CA VAL A 31 -23.88 -21.44 25.05
C VAL A 31 -22.99 -21.60 23.79
N ASN A 32 -23.40 -22.49 22.87
CA ASN A 32 -22.64 -22.70 21.63
C ASN A 32 -22.59 -21.44 20.79
N TYR A 33 -23.70 -20.70 20.68
CA TYR A 33 -23.74 -19.45 19.93
C TYR A 33 -22.84 -18.35 20.56
N TYR A 34 -22.91 -18.14 21.88
CA TYR A 34 -22.15 -17.07 22.53
C TYR A 34 -20.67 -17.41 22.75
N MET A 35 -20.33 -18.67 22.97
CA MET A 35 -18.97 -19.09 23.27
C MET A 35 -18.13 -19.37 22.01
N PHE A 36 -18.74 -19.87 20.94
CA PHE A 36 -18.00 -20.35 19.77
C PHE A 36 -18.22 -19.52 18.50
N SER A 37 -19.21 -18.62 18.46
CA SER A 37 -19.34 -17.73 17.29
C SER A 37 -18.19 -16.75 17.25
N PRO A 38 -17.45 -16.65 16.15
CA PRO A 38 -16.37 -15.70 16.02
C PRO A 38 -16.92 -14.29 15.78
N TRP A 39 -17.06 -13.52 16.86
CA TRP A 39 -17.46 -12.13 16.80
C TRP A 39 -16.56 -11.25 17.67
N THR A 40 -16.44 -9.96 17.31
CA THR A 40 -15.69 -8.97 18.08
C THR A 40 -16.38 -7.62 18.05
N ARG A 41 -16.28 -6.87 19.14
CA ARG A 41 -16.70 -5.45 19.23
C ARG A 41 -15.56 -4.49 18.89
N ASP A 42 -14.34 -4.99 18.77
CA ASP A 42 -13.16 -4.20 18.49
C ASP A 42 -12.85 -4.17 16.99
N GLY A 43 -13.87 -3.93 16.18
CA GLY A 43 -13.68 -3.61 14.76
C GLY A 43 -13.43 -2.11 14.58
N ARG A 44 -12.55 -1.76 13.67
CA ARG A 44 -12.31 -0.37 13.27
C ARG A 44 -12.42 -0.21 11.76
N VAL A 45 -13.21 0.77 11.36
CA VAL A 45 -13.25 1.19 9.96
C VAL A 45 -11.91 1.83 9.61
N ARG A 46 -11.28 1.37 8.55
CA ARG A 46 -10.02 1.88 8.03
C ARG A 46 -10.18 2.28 6.57
N ALA A 47 -9.40 3.25 6.16
CA ALA A 47 -9.24 3.63 4.77
C ALA A 47 -7.77 3.97 4.53
N ASP A 48 -7.33 3.91 3.31
CA ASP A 48 -5.99 4.34 2.95
C ASP A 48 -5.97 5.87 2.88
N VAL A 49 -5.00 6.45 3.57
CA VAL A 49 -4.79 7.89 3.61
C VAL A 49 -3.57 8.21 2.76
N ILE A 50 -3.80 8.86 1.63
CA ILE A 50 -2.75 9.23 0.69
C ILE A 50 -2.26 10.63 1.03
N GLN A 51 -1.00 10.72 1.39
CA GLN A 51 -0.33 11.98 1.64
C GLN A 51 0.09 12.59 0.30
N VAL A 52 -0.36 13.81 0.03
CA VAL A 52 -0.04 14.56 -1.18
C VAL A 52 1.10 15.52 -0.87
N ALA A 53 2.25 15.24 -1.47
CA ALA A 53 3.45 16.06 -1.39
C ALA A 53 3.73 16.68 -2.77
N PRO A 54 4.05 17.97 -2.85
CA PRO A 54 4.47 18.59 -4.10
C PRO A 54 5.86 18.10 -4.52
N ASP A 55 6.07 17.91 -5.82
CA ASP A 55 7.38 17.57 -6.39
C ASP A 55 8.30 18.79 -6.55
N VAL A 56 7.72 20.00 -6.51
CA VAL A 56 8.43 21.27 -6.66
C VAL A 56 8.09 22.21 -5.52
N GLY A 57 9.05 23.03 -5.11
CA GLY A 57 8.87 23.97 -4.00
C GLY A 57 8.52 25.37 -4.46
N GLY A 58 7.75 26.11 -3.65
CA GLY A 58 7.41 27.51 -3.94
C GLY A 58 6.27 28.03 -3.07
N LEU A 59 5.83 29.26 -3.34
CA LEU A 59 4.68 29.86 -2.69
C LEU A 59 3.38 29.33 -3.29
N ILE A 60 2.38 29.08 -2.47
CA ILE A 60 1.03 28.76 -2.92
C ILE A 60 0.34 30.05 -3.38
N THR A 61 -0.08 30.07 -4.63
CA THR A 61 -0.76 31.22 -5.23
C THR A 61 -2.26 31.07 -5.28
N ASN A 62 -2.75 29.84 -5.40
CA ASN A 62 -4.17 29.54 -5.42
C ASN A 62 -4.46 28.23 -4.70
N VAL A 63 -5.61 28.14 -4.00
CA VAL A 63 -6.14 26.95 -3.35
C VAL A 63 -7.58 26.78 -3.80
N GLU A 64 -7.91 25.64 -4.41
CA GLU A 64 -9.22 25.39 -5.01
C GLU A 64 -10.10 24.48 -4.16
N VAL A 65 -9.60 24.07 -3.00
CA VAL A 65 -10.29 23.15 -2.10
C VAL A 65 -10.42 23.75 -0.70
N VAL A 66 -11.45 23.28 0.01
CA VAL A 66 -11.68 23.57 1.43
C VAL A 66 -11.58 22.30 2.27
N ASP A 67 -11.45 22.47 3.58
CA ASP A 67 -11.32 21.39 4.54
C ASP A 67 -12.52 20.43 4.44
N ASN A 68 -12.24 19.12 4.53
CA ASN A 68 -13.25 18.04 4.50
C ASN A 68 -14.12 17.97 3.23
N GLN A 69 -13.67 18.58 2.13
CA GLN A 69 -14.36 18.54 0.85
C GLN A 69 -14.15 17.20 0.13
N PRO A 70 -15.19 16.67 -0.55
CA PRO A 70 -14.99 15.57 -1.50
C PRO A 70 -14.20 16.06 -2.73
N VAL A 71 -13.21 15.31 -3.15
CA VAL A 71 -12.36 15.59 -4.31
C VAL A 71 -12.35 14.41 -5.26
N LYS A 72 -12.24 14.70 -6.56
CA LYS A 72 -12.12 13.69 -7.60
C LYS A 72 -10.67 13.55 -8.03
N LYS A 73 -10.30 12.36 -8.49
CA LYS A 73 -9.01 12.11 -9.11
C LYS A 73 -8.75 13.10 -10.25
N GLY A 74 -7.58 13.74 -10.24
CA GLY A 74 -7.20 14.77 -11.20
C GLY A 74 -7.77 16.16 -10.92
N GLN A 75 -8.60 16.35 -9.89
CA GLN A 75 -9.07 17.66 -9.46
C GLN A 75 -7.89 18.46 -8.88
N VAL A 76 -7.79 19.73 -9.27
CA VAL A 76 -6.77 20.65 -8.76
C VAL A 76 -7.04 20.92 -7.28
N LEU A 77 -6.01 20.78 -6.47
CA LEU A 77 -6.04 21.03 -5.03
C LEU A 77 -5.49 22.42 -4.72
N PHE A 78 -4.29 22.68 -5.19
CA PHE A 78 -3.65 24.01 -5.08
C PHE A 78 -2.62 24.21 -6.18
N VAL A 79 -2.21 25.44 -6.38
CA VAL A 79 -1.25 25.85 -7.40
C VAL A 79 -0.09 26.58 -6.75
N ILE A 80 1.13 26.16 -7.09
CA ILE A 80 2.39 26.79 -6.69
C ILE A 80 2.73 27.89 -7.72
N ASP A 81 3.45 28.92 -7.33
CA ASP A 81 3.87 30.02 -8.18
C ASP A 81 4.49 29.56 -9.51
N GLN A 82 3.73 29.70 -10.57
CA GLN A 82 4.11 29.26 -11.92
C GLN A 82 5.04 30.26 -12.62
N ALA A 83 5.12 31.52 -12.14
CA ALA A 83 5.88 32.53 -12.81
C ALA A 83 7.37 32.20 -12.88
N ARG A 84 7.92 31.70 -11.76
CA ARG A 84 9.32 31.25 -11.69
C ARG A 84 9.60 30.10 -12.64
N TYR A 85 8.73 29.10 -12.71
CA TYR A 85 8.90 27.90 -13.54
C TYR A 85 8.67 28.20 -15.03
N SER A 86 7.76 29.12 -15.36
CA SER A 86 7.56 29.57 -16.74
C SER A 86 8.76 30.36 -17.27
N LEU A 87 9.40 31.12 -16.41
CA LEU A 87 10.67 31.80 -16.75
C LEU A 87 11.79 30.80 -17.01
N ALA A 88 11.92 29.78 -16.15
CA ALA A 88 12.92 28.72 -16.33
C ALA A 88 12.69 27.97 -17.64
N LEU A 89 11.44 27.66 -18.00
CA LEU A 89 11.11 27.03 -19.28
C LEU A 89 11.50 27.89 -20.47
N ARG A 90 11.18 29.20 -20.44
CA ARG A 90 11.58 30.13 -21.51
C ARG A 90 13.10 30.26 -21.65
N LEU A 91 13.82 30.23 -20.53
CA LEU A 91 15.29 30.23 -20.56
C LEU A 91 15.83 28.96 -21.23
N ALA A 92 15.32 27.80 -20.85
CA ALA A 92 15.73 26.52 -21.45
C ALA A 92 15.41 26.46 -22.96
N GLN A 93 14.28 27.01 -23.39
CA GLN A 93 13.90 27.13 -24.80
C GLN A 93 14.88 28.03 -25.59
N ALA A 94 15.25 29.16 -25.02
CA ALA A 94 16.23 30.06 -25.67
C ALA A 94 17.63 29.43 -25.81
N VAL A 95 18.04 28.63 -24.81
CA VAL A 95 19.29 27.86 -24.88
C VAL A 95 19.19 26.81 -25.99
N LEU A 96 18.08 26.06 -26.09
CA LEU A 96 17.87 25.09 -27.17
C LEU A 96 17.95 25.71 -28.54
N GLU A 97 17.29 26.87 -28.75
CA GLU A 97 17.33 27.60 -30.01
C GLU A 97 18.78 28.03 -30.39
N SER A 98 19.54 28.51 -29.40
CA SER A 98 20.95 28.86 -29.58
C SER A 98 21.79 27.64 -30.01
N ARG A 99 21.58 26.47 -29.37
CA ARG A 99 22.30 25.23 -29.72
C ARG A 99 21.90 24.72 -31.10
N GLN A 100 20.64 24.82 -31.49
CA GLN A 100 20.16 24.45 -32.82
C GLN A 100 20.80 25.36 -33.90
N ALA A 101 20.90 26.66 -33.65
CA ALA A 101 21.57 27.58 -34.57
C ALA A 101 23.06 27.22 -34.75
N SER A 102 23.74 26.89 -33.64
CA SER A 102 25.15 26.48 -33.67
C SER A 102 25.35 25.16 -34.46
N LEU A 103 24.48 24.18 -34.22
CA LEU A 103 24.48 22.92 -34.95
C LEU A 103 24.22 23.16 -36.46
N ALA A 104 23.27 24.00 -36.80
CA ALA A 104 22.98 24.33 -38.19
C ALA A 104 24.19 24.98 -38.89
N GLN A 105 24.99 25.78 -38.17
CA GLN A 105 26.27 26.33 -38.69
C GLN A 105 27.28 25.22 -38.89
N ALA A 106 27.52 24.34 -37.90
CA ALA A 106 28.45 23.21 -38.00
C ALA A 106 28.09 22.26 -39.14
N ARG A 107 26.82 21.94 -39.32
CA ARG A 107 26.33 21.15 -40.46
C ARG A 107 26.63 21.76 -41.80
N ARG A 108 26.41 23.08 -41.94
CA ARG A 108 26.77 23.79 -43.20
C ARG A 108 28.29 23.80 -43.47
N GLU A 109 29.09 23.95 -42.44
CA GLU A 109 30.53 23.91 -42.54
C GLU A 109 31.04 22.51 -42.96
N TYR A 110 30.56 21.45 -42.30
CA TYR A 110 30.87 20.07 -42.67
C TYR A 110 30.44 19.74 -44.11
N ALA A 111 29.20 20.09 -44.49
CA ALA A 111 28.70 19.86 -45.85
C ALA A 111 29.56 20.60 -46.93
N ARG A 112 29.97 21.83 -46.66
CA ARG A 112 30.87 22.61 -47.54
C ARG A 112 32.22 21.89 -47.67
N ASN A 113 32.86 21.52 -46.53
CA ASN A 113 34.14 20.81 -46.54
C ASN A 113 34.09 19.47 -47.26
N LEU A 114 32.97 18.75 -47.11
CA LEU A 114 32.72 17.48 -47.83
C LEU A 114 32.65 17.70 -49.35
N THR A 115 32.00 18.80 -49.79
CA THR A 115 31.88 19.14 -51.24
C THR A 115 33.20 19.52 -51.86
N LEU A 116 34.12 20.15 -51.10
CA LEU A 116 35.43 20.57 -51.55
C LEU A 116 36.39 19.36 -51.72
N GLY A 117 36.09 18.22 -51.12
CA GLY A 117 36.82 16.94 -51.29
C GLY A 117 38.35 17.09 -51.11
N ASN A 118 39.10 16.73 -52.11
CA ASN A 118 40.58 16.74 -52.08
C ASN A 118 41.22 18.11 -51.91
N LEU A 119 40.46 19.24 -51.93
CA LEU A 119 40.98 20.58 -51.73
C LEU A 119 41.08 20.96 -50.24
N VAL A 120 40.52 20.12 -49.35
CA VAL A 120 40.55 20.30 -47.89
C VAL A 120 41.37 19.15 -47.28
N ALA A 121 42.21 19.48 -46.30
CA ALA A 121 42.95 18.49 -45.55
C ALA A 121 41.97 17.50 -44.83
N SER A 122 42.28 16.21 -44.79
CA SER A 122 41.49 15.20 -44.14
C SER A 122 41.23 15.49 -42.64
N GLU A 123 42.20 16.09 -41.97
CA GLU A 123 42.09 16.56 -40.58
C GLU A 123 41.01 17.64 -40.44
N THR A 124 40.93 18.63 -41.34
CA THR A 124 39.88 19.64 -41.29
C THR A 124 38.47 19.08 -41.51
N LEU A 125 38.36 18.05 -42.37
CA LEU A 125 37.09 17.36 -42.58
C LEU A 125 36.67 16.60 -41.33
N GLU A 126 37.59 15.90 -40.66
CA GLU A 126 37.33 15.17 -39.42
C GLU A 126 37.00 16.12 -38.27
N GLU A 127 37.68 17.25 -38.15
CA GLU A 127 37.38 18.31 -37.18
C GLU A 127 35.97 18.88 -37.38
N SER A 128 35.56 19.17 -38.63
CA SER A 128 34.22 19.69 -38.92
C SER A 128 33.11 18.66 -38.64
N ARG A 129 33.40 17.37 -38.87
CA ARG A 129 32.50 16.29 -38.49
C ARG A 129 32.35 16.21 -36.96
N THR A 130 33.45 16.23 -36.23
CA THR A 130 33.47 16.20 -34.78
C THR A 130 32.67 17.39 -34.18
N LYS A 131 32.84 18.59 -34.75
CA LYS A 131 32.03 19.76 -34.35
C LYS A 131 30.53 19.58 -34.58
N MET A 132 30.15 18.96 -35.70
CA MET A 132 28.77 18.64 -35.99
C MET A 132 28.20 17.63 -34.96
N ASP A 133 28.95 16.52 -34.71
CA ASP A 133 28.52 15.49 -33.75
C ASP A 133 28.41 16.05 -32.32
N GLN A 134 29.37 16.91 -31.92
CA GLN A 134 29.29 17.66 -30.65
C GLN A 134 28.08 18.58 -30.60
N GLY A 135 27.76 19.25 -31.71
CA GLY A 135 26.59 20.10 -31.84
C GLY A 135 25.29 19.31 -31.69
N GLU A 136 25.20 18.10 -32.24
CA GLU A 136 24.06 17.19 -32.09
C GLU A 136 23.85 16.78 -30.61
N ALA A 137 24.94 16.39 -29.94
CA ALA A 137 24.88 16.07 -28.51
C ALA A 137 24.47 17.27 -27.67
N ALA A 138 24.95 18.48 -27.97
CA ALA A 138 24.57 19.71 -27.27
C ALA A 138 23.09 20.09 -27.46
N VAL A 139 22.51 19.83 -28.63
CA VAL A 139 21.08 20.04 -28.88
C VAL A 139 20.26 19.01 -28.10
N ALA A 140 20.69 17.73 -28.06
CA ALA A 140 19.99 16.70 -27.28
C ALA A 140 20.00 17.05 -25.79
N ASP A 141 21.11 17.52 -25.23
CA ASP A 141 21.18 17.97 -23.83
C ASP A 141 20.24 19.16 -23.56
N ALA A 142 20.26 20.17 -24.43
CA ALA A 142 19.36 21.32 -24.29
C ALA A 142 17.89 20.93 -24.40
N GLN A 143 17.55 19.92 -25.21
CA GLN A 143 16.18 19.41 -25.29
C GLN A 143 15.73 18.78 -23.96
N VAL A 144 16.58 17.98 -23.31
CA VAL A 144 16.30 17.40 -21.98
C VAL A 144 16.09 18.51 -20.94
N GLN A 145 16.82 19.59 -21.02
CA GLN A 145 16.64 20.75 -20.11
C GLN A 145 15.26 21.42 -20.32
N VAL A 146 14.81 21.57 -21.57
CA VAL A 146 13.46 22.06 -21.88
C VAL A 146 12.39 21.12 -21.33
N ASP A 147 12.54 19.83 -21.52
CA ASP A 147 11.57 18.83 -21.04
C ASP A 147 11.51 18.80 -19.51
N THR A 148 12.66 18.92 -18.84
CA THR A 148 12.74 19.04 -17.39
C THR A 148 12.04 20.32 -16.88
N ALA A 149 12.29 21.46 -17.50
CA ALA A 149 11.64 22.72 -17.11
C ALA A 149 10.13 22.69 -17.35
N ARG A 150 9.69 22.04 -18.45
CA ARG A 150 8.27 21.83 -18.76
C ARG A 150 7.60 20.93 -17.71
N LEU A 151 8.25 19.83 -17.35
CA LEU A 151 7.76 18.93 -16.31
C LEU A 151 7.62 19.64 -14.97
N ASN A 152 8.63 20.42 -14.58
CA ASN A 152 8.58 21.18 -13.34
C ASN A 152 7.42 22.19 -13.34
N LEU A 153 7.16 22.87 -14.47
CA LEU A 153 6.01 23.75 -14.62
C LEU A 153 4.68 23.00 -14.49
N GLN A 154 4.54 21.82 -15.09
CA GLN A 154 3.34 20.99 -14.94
C GLN A 154 3.13 20.57 -13.49
N ARG A 155 4.20 20.25 -12.77
CA ARG A 155 4.19 19.83 -11.36
C ARG A 155 3.91 20.95 -10.36
N THR A 156 3.80 22.21 -10.81
CA THR A 156 3.31 23.31 -9.97
C THR A 156 1.81 23.24 -9.70
N THR A 157 1.05 22.52 -10.52
CA THR A 157 -0.38 22.29 -10.32
C THR A 157 -0.56 20.94 -9.62
N ILE A 158 -0.92 20.99 -8.35
CA ILE A 158 -1.09 19.80 -7.53
C ILE A 158 -2.52 19.30 -7.67
N VAL A 159 -2.66 18.03 -8.04
CA VAL A 159 -3.96 17.37 -8.27
C VAL A 159 -4.15 16.19 -7.34
N SER A 160 -5.41 15.84 -7.07
CA SER A 160 -5.73 14.66 -6.29
C SER A 160 -5.36 13.37 -7.04
N PRO A 161 -4.62 12.43 -6.42
CA PRO A 161 -4.29 11.16 -7.03
C PRO A 161 -5.46 10.16 -7.06
N VAL A 162 -6.47 10.36 -6.18
CA VAL A 162 -7.62 9.46 -6.00
C VAL A 162 -8.91 10.24 -5.80
N ASP A 163 -10.03 9.52 -5.91
CA ASP A 163 -11.35 10.00 -5.47
C ASP A 163 -11.45 9.84 -3.96
N GLY A 164 -11.74 10.92 -3.23
CA GLY A 164 -11.70 10.84 -1.78
C GLY A 164 -12.21 12.07 -1.08
N TYR A 165 -11.97 12.11 0.24
CA TYR A 165 -12.20 13.28 1.06
C TYR A 165 -10.88 13.90 1.49
N LEU A 166 -10.81 15.21 1.33
CA LEU A 166 -9.69 15.97 1.88
C LEU A 166 -9.74 15.93 3.40
N ASN A 167 -8.58 15.87 4.04
CA ASN A 167 -8.47 16.00 5.48
C ASN A 167 -8.71 17.46 5.93
N ASP A 168 -8.80 17.68 7.25
CA ASP A 168 -9.21 18.94 7.88
C ASP A 168 -8.20 20.10 7.77
N ARG A 169 -7.14 19.94 6.98
CA ARG A 169 -6.14 20.99 6.76
C ARG A 169 -5.83 21.17 5.28
N ALA A 170 -6.57 22.06 4.64
CA ALA A 170 -6.15 22.59 3.34
C ALA A 170 -5.02 23.63 3.53
N PRO A 171 -3.99 23.61 2.65
CA PRO A 171 -2.95 24.62 2.67
C PRO A 171 -3.54 26.01 2.36
N ARG A 172 -2.84 27.08 2.75
CA ARG A 172 -3.32 28.43 2.56
C ARG A 172 -2.50 29.20 1.52
N VAL A 173 -3.15 30.11 0.82
CA VAL A 173 -2.46 31.03 -0.10
C VAL A 173 -1.41 31.82 0.67
N GLY A 174 -0.19 31.88 0.11
CA GLY A 174 0.96 32.55 0.73
C GLY A 174 1.82 31.62 1.60
N GLU A 175 1.43 30.38 1.83
CA GLU A 175 2.32 29.37 2.46
C GLU A 175 3.40 28.94 1.47
N TYR A 176 4.61 28.69 1.99
CA TYR A 176 5.71 28.14 1.22
C TYR A 176 5.79 26.63 1.40
N VAL A 177 5.70 25.90 0.30
CA VAL A 177 5.80 24.44 0.29
C VAL A 177 7.17 23.98 -0.20
N THR A 178 7.62 22.85 0.38
CA THR A 178 8.91 22.26 0.04
C THR A 178 8.66 20.92 -0.69
N ALA A 179 9.44 20.66 -1.73
CA ALA A 179 9.36 19.42 -2.47
C ALA A 179 9.53 18.21 -1.55
N GLY A 180 8.68 17.18 -1.72
CA GLY A 180 8.70 15.94 -0.97
C GLY A 180 8.07 16.00 0.43
N ARG A 181 7.63 17.16 0.91
CA ARG A 181 6.95 17.30 2.19
C ARG A 181 5.43 17.22 1.98
N PRO A 182 4.73 16.30 2.66
CA PRO A 182 3.27 16.25 2.59
C PRO A 182 2.62 17.51 3.16
N GLU A 183 1.73 18.13 2.39
CA GLU A 183 1.01 19.32 2.82
C GLU A 183 -0.46 19.05 3.10
N LEU A 184 -1.02 18.04 2.49
CA LEU A 184 -2.39 17.59 2.71
C LEU A 184 -2.51 16.07 2.55
N SER A 185 -3.64 15.52 3.00
CA SER A 185 -3.94 14.10 2.83
C SER A 185 -5.36 13.91 2.29
N VAL A 186 -5.51 12.90 1.45
CA VAL A 186 -6.78 12.48 0.87
C VAL A 186 -7.10 11.08 1.34
N VAL A 187 -8.28 10.89 1.90
CA VAL A 187 -8.80 9.57 2.31
C VAL A 187 -9.47 8.94 1.10
N ASP A 188 -8.95 7.82 0.61
CA ASP A 188 -9.47 7.13 -0.56
C ASP A 188 -10.81 6.47 -0.27
N LEU A 189 -11.84 6.84 -1.04
CA LEU A 189 -13.20 6.31 -0.92
C LEU A 189 -13.31 4.82 -1.26
N HIS A 190 -12.44 4.31 -2.13
CA HIS A 190 -12.51 2.92 -2.60
C HIS A 190 -11.69 1.95 -1.74
N SER A 191 -10.97 2.47 -0.75
CA SER A 191 -10.09 1.68 0.13
C SER A 191 -10.69 1.31 1.48
N PHE A 192 -11.96 1.68 1.72
CA PHE A 192 -12.59 1.40 3.00
C PHE A 192 -12.70 -0.09 3.29
N ARG A 193 -12.28 -0.47 4.48
CA ARG A 193 -12.31 -1.81 5.02
C ARG A 193 -12.54 -1.78 6.52
N VAL A 194 -12.83 -2.92 7.10
CA VAL A 194 -12.94 -3.06 8.55
C VAL A 194 -11.87 -4.03 9.04
N ASP A 195 -11.04 -3.57 9.96
CA ASP A 195 -10.11 -4.42 10.67
C ASP A 195 -10.76 -4.87 11.97
N GLY A 196 -11.15 -6.14 12.06
CA GLY A 196 -11.71 -6.76 13.26
C GLY A 196 -10.60 -7.38 14.11
N TYR A 197 -10.50 -6.99 15.38
CA TYR A 197 -9.51 -7.53 16.30
C TYR A 197 -10.12 -8.69 17.08
N PHE A 198 -9.84 -9.90 16.67
CA PHE A 198 -10.33 -11.13 17.30
C PHE A 198 -9.34 -11.66 18.34
N GLU A 199 -9.87 -12.28 19.39
CA GLU A 199 -9.06 -13.01 20.35
C GLU A 199 -8.45 -14.24 19.66
N GLU A 200 -7.20 -14.56 19.97
CA GLU A 200 -6.47 -15.69 19.43
C GLU A 200 -7.26 -17.03 19.56
N THR A 201 -7.99 -17.18 20.65
CA THR A 201 -8.82 -18.36 20.93
C THR A 201 -10.00 -18.53 19.96
N ARG A 202 -10.43 -17.47 19.28
CA ARG A 202 -11.57 -17.46 18.35
C ARG A 202 -11.20 -17.53 16.89
N LEU A 203 -9.91 -17.51 16.57
CA LEU A 203 -9.42 -17.55 15.19
C LEU A 203 -9.68 -18.88 14.49
N HIS A 204 -9.75 -19.97 15.24
CA HIS A 204 -9.93 -21.32 14.68
C HIS A 204 -11.16 -21.47 13.77
N GLY A 205 -12.19 -20.63 13.99
CA GLY A 205 -13.42 -20.67 13.18
C GLY A 205 -13.45 -19.63 12.04
N ILE A 206 -12.37 -18.91 11.77
CA ILE A 206 -12.34 -17.83 10.77
C ILE A 206 -11.52 -18.28 9.57
N HIS A 207 -12.13 -18.23 8.38
CA HIS A 207 -11.50 -18.59 7.12
C HIS A 207 -11.66 -17.44 6.11
N ILE A 208 -10.71 -17.34 5.19
CA ILE A 208 -10.75 -16.34 4.11
C ILE A 208 -11.97 -16.63 3.22
N GLY A 209 -12.69 -15.58 2.84
CA GLY A 209 -13.90 -15.66 2.01
C GLY A 209 -15.20 -15.84 2.80
N GLN A 210 -15.16 -16.08 4.12
CA GLN A 210 -16.38 -16.20 4.91
C GLN A 210 -17.17 -14.89 4.93
N PRO A 211 -18.52 -14.96 4.84
CA PRO A 211 -19.37 -13.79 4.95
C PRO A 211 -19.34 -13.21 6.36
N VAL A 212 -19.33 -11.88 6.42
CA VAL A 212 -19.22 -11.12 7.67
C VAL A 212 -20.33 -10.09 7.73
N GLU A 213 -20.97 -10.00 8.88
CA GLU A 213 -21.89 -8.93 9.21
C GLU A 213 -21.18 -7.88 10.07
N ILE A 214 -21.25 -6.62 9.62
CA ILE A 214 -20.55 -5.50 10.24
C ILE A 214 -21.55 -4.47 10.70
N THR A 215 -21.63 -4.23 12.00
CA THR A 215 -22.47 -3.19 12.58
C THR A 215 -21.59 -2.04 13.04
N VAL A 216 -21.63 -0.91 12.33
CA VAL A 216 -20.91 0.30 12.71
C VAL A 216 -21.66 1.01 13.84
N MET A 217 -20.94 1.43 14.87
CA MET A 217 -21.55 2.06 16.04
C MET A 217 -22.30 3.36 15.65
N GLY A 218 -23.57 3.43 16.04
CA GLY A 218 -24.46 4.55 15.73
C GLY A 218 -25.22 4.41 14.40
N GLU A 219 -25.04 3.31 13.67
CA GLU A 219 -25.78 3.03 12.44
C GLU A 219 -26.75 1.86 12.66
N PRO A 220 -28.02 2.00 12.27
CA PRO A 220 -29.01 0.96 12.47
C PRO A 220 -28.91 -0.20 11.46
N ARG A 221 -28.28 0.04 10.30
CA ARG A 221 -28.18 -0.95 9.22
C ARG A 221 -26.83 -1.65 9.27
N PRO A 222 -26.82 -2.98 9.37
CA PRO A 222 -25.57 -3.74 9.24
C PRO A 222 -25.06 -3.71 7.79
N LEU A 223 -23.75 -3.60 7.64
CA LEU A 223 -23.07 -3.76 6.37
C LEU A 223 -22.68 -5.22 6.17
N ARG A 224 -22.59 -5.63 4.91
CA ARG A 224 -22.12 -6.96 4.50
C ARG A 224 -20.71 -6.88 3.97
N GLY A 225 -19.93 -7.91 4.24
CA GLY A 225 -18.58 -8.05 3.75
C GLY A 225 -18.11 -9.48 3.84
N HIS A 226 -16.87 -9.71 3.49
CA HIS A 226 -16.23 -11.01 3.61
C HIS A 226 -14.83 -10.88 4.20
N VAL A 227 -14.34 -11.95 4.81
CA VAL A 227 -12.97 -12.02 5.32
C VAL A 227 -11.99 -11.98 4.15
N GLN A 228 -11.23 -10.90 4.03
CA GLN A 228 -10.24 -10.72 2.98
C GLN A 228 -8.91 -11.38 3.33
N SER A 229 -8.44 -11.17 4.55
CA SER A 229 -7.16 -11.73 5.02
C SER A 229 -7.07 -11.75 6.53
N ILE A 230 -6.23 -12.63 7.04
CA ILE A 230 -5.84 -12.72 8.45
C ILE A 230 -4.36 -12.38 8.51
N VAL A 231 -3.97 -11.52 9.45
CA VAL A 231 -2.57 -11.11 9.60
C VAL A 231 -1.74 -12.30 10.06
N ALA A 232 -0.65 -12.57 9.35
CA ALA A 232 0.22 -13.72 9.60
C ALA A 232 1.18 -13.52 10.79
N ALA A 233 1.43 -12.28 11.20
CA ALA A 233 2.33 -11.95 12.31
C ALA A 233 1.85 -10.73 13.07
N ILE A 234 2.03 -10.74 14.36
CA ILE A 234 1.83 -9.60 15.26
C ILE A 234 3.16 -9.29 15.97
N GLU A 235 3.35 -8.04 16.32
CA GLU A 235 4.53 -7.63 17.06
C GLU A 235 4.48 -8.20 18.49
N ASP A 236 5.57 -8.85 18.89
CA ASP A 236 5.75 -9.32 20.26
C ASP A 236 6.16 -8.14 21.15
N ARG A 237 5.22 -7.66 21.95
CA ARG A 237 5.43 -6.51 22.86
C ARG A 237 6.42 -6.80 23.99
N ASP A 238 6.61 -8.07 24.31
CA ASP A 238 7.54 -8.50 25.35
C ASP A 238 9.00 -8.55 24.85
N ARG A 239 9.17 -8.43 23.52
CA ARG A 239 10.47 -8.44 22.86
C ARG A 239 10.91 -7.04 22.49
N GLN A 240 11.66 -6.39 23.38
CA GLN A 240 12.31 -5.13 23.05
C GLN A 240 13.60 -5.38 22.25
N GLN A 241 13.77 -4.67 21.14
CA GLN A 241 15.05 -4.68 20.42
C GLN A 241 16.10 -3.93 21.24
N SER A 242 17.10 -4.67 21.70
CA SER A 242 18.29 -4.06 22.32
C SER A 242 19.20 -3.47 21.23
N PRO A 243 19.90 -2.34 21.50
CA PRO A 243 20.89 -1.77 20.58
C PRO A 243 21.97 -2.75 20.15
N ASN A 244 22.19 -3.82 20.93
CA ASN A 244 23.21 -4.85 20.70
C ASN A 244 22.71 -6.04 19.90
N LEU A 245 21.54 -5.97 19.24
CA LEU A 245 20.92 -7.06 18.46
C LEU A 245 20.63 -8.35 19.27
N LEU A 246 20.77 -8.31 20.57
CA LEU A 246 20.39 -9.41 21.46
C LEU A 246 18.92 -9.22 21.90
N PRO A 247 18.11 -10.30 21.92
CA PRO A 247 16.74 -10.22 22.39
C PRO A 247 16.73 -9.86 23.88
N ASN A 248 16.16 -8.70 24.20
CA ASN A 248 15.89 -8.30 25.58
C ASN A 248 14.47 -8.78 25.91
N VAL A 249 14.37 -9.77 26.76
CA VAL A 249 13.07 -10.31 27.23
C VAL A 249 12.78 -9.67 28.58
N ASN A 250 11.69 -8.91 28.65
CA ASN A 250 11.21 -8.35 29.89
C ASN A 250 10.67 -9.49 30.79
N PRO A 251 11.20 -9.73 31.99
CA PRO A 251 10.70 -10.74 32.90
C PRO A 251 9.40 -10.26 33.57
N ALA A 252 8.39 -9.96 32.79
CA ALA A 252 7.08 -9.62 33.31
C ALA A 252 6.34 -10.90 33.73
N PHE A 253 6.22 -11.09 35.01
CA PHE A 253 5.39 -12.13 35.62
C PHE A 253 3.93 -11.68 35.51
N SER A 254 3.29 -11.91 34.36
CA SER A 254 1.84 -11.72 34.28
C SER A 254 1.15 -12.99 34.75
N TRP A 255 0.57 -12.92 35.94
CA TRP A 255 -0.26 -13.96 36.55
C TRP A 255 -1.37 -14.46 35.60
N VAL A 256 -1.94 -13.57 34.77
CA VAL A 256 -2.96 -13.90 33.79
C VAL A 256 -2.44 -13.55 32.41
N ARG A 257 -2.25 -14.55 31.53
CA ARG A 257 -2.00 -14.33 30.11
C ARG A 257 -3.30 -13.94 29.43
N LEU A 258 -3.41 -12.69 29.05
CA LEU A 258 -4.51 -12.25 28.21
C LEU A 258 -4.28 -12.74 26.77
N ALA A 259 -5.33 -13.25 26.15
CA ALA A 259 -5.28 -13.66 24.75
C ALA A 259 -4.88 -12.45 23.88
N GLN A 260 -3.97 -12.67 22.95
CA GLN A 260 -3.57 -11.65 21.98
C GLN A 260 -4.73 -11.36 21.03
N ARG A 261 -4.77 -10.10 20.53
CA ARG A 261 -5.76 -9.69 19.54
C ARG A 261 -5.13 -9.68 18.16
N ILE A 262 -5.70 -10.50 17.29
CA ILE A 262 -5.22 -10.67 15.93
C ILE A 262 -6.15 -9.92 14.99
N PRO A 263 -5.61 -8.99 14.17
CA PRO A 263 -6.41 -8.26 13.21
C PRO A 263 -6.79 -9.17 12.03
N VAL A 264 -8.09 -9.21 11.76
CA VAL A 264 -8.69 -9.83 10.59
C VAL A 264 -9.24 -8.73 9.71
N ARG A 265 -8.78 -8.67 8.47
CA ARG A 265 -9.23 -7.69 7.49
C ARG A 265 -10.49 -8.17 6.81
N VAL A 266 -11.51 -7.33 6.83
CA VAL A 266 -12.80 -7.58 6.21
C VAL A 266 -13.02 -6.56 5.10
N ALA A 267 -13.21 -7.03 3.88
CA ALA A 267 -13.62 -6.22 2.75
C ALA A 267 -15.13 -6.00 2.80
N LEU A 268 -15.57 -4.81 2.42
CA LEU A 268 -16.98 -4.46 2.30
C LEU A 268 -17.48 -4.83 0.92
N ASP A 269 -18.61 -5.55 0.82
CA ASP A 269 -19.18 -5.95 -0.47
C ASP A 269 -20.03 -4.83 -1.06
N GLU A 270 -20.90 -4.23 -0.25
CA GLU A 270 -21.77 -3.15 -0.65
C GLU A 270 -21.83 -2.10 0.46
N VAL A 271 -21.56 -0.85 0.07
CA VAL A 271 -21.75 0.31 0.94
C VAL A 271 -22.89 1.13 0.35
N PRO A 272 -24.01 1.30 1.07
CA PRO A 272 -25.10 2.16 0.61
C PRO A 272 -24.64 3.60 0.39
N ASP A 273 -25.16 4.28 -0.63
CA ASP A 273 -24.79 5.67 -0.98
C ASP A 273 -25.11 6.67 0.14
N ASP A 274 -26.13 6.36 0.96
CA ASP A 274 -26.54 7.15 2.14
C ASP A 274 -25.63 6.93 3.36
N PHE A 275 -24.69 5.97 3.29
CA PHE A 275 -23.83 5.61 4.39
C PHE A 275 -22.52 6.39 4.36
N ARG A 276 -22.38 7.35 5.27
CA ARG A 276 -21.13 8.11 5.40
C ARG A 276 -20.05 7.28 6.08
N MET A 277 -19.12 6.74 5.28
CA MET A 277 -17.94 6.06 5.79
C MET A 277 -16.96 7.08 6.37
N ILE A 278 -16.55 6.84 7.61
CA ILE A 278 -15.52 7.64 8.30
C ILE A 278 -14.49 6.67 8.87
N ALA A 279 -13.24 6.84 8.47
CA ALA A 279 -12.14 6.06 9.03
C ALA A 279 -11.99 6.34 10.53
N GLY A 280 -11.72 5.28 11.31
CA GLY A 280 -11.59 5.37 12.76
C GLY A 280 -12.86 5.03 13.56
N ARG A 281 -14.06 4.97 12.93
CA ARG A 281 -15.28 4.53 13.62
C ARG A 281 -15.15 3.10 14.13
N THR A 282 -15.79 2.83 15.25
CA THR A 282 -15.83 1.49 15.84
C THR A 282 -16.95 0.67 15.20
N ALA A 283 -16.67 -0.59 14.98
CA ALA A 283 -17.64 -1.53 14.42
C ALA A 283 -17.63 -2.86 15.20
N THR A 284 -18.78 -3.51 15.24
CA THR A 284 -18.90 -4.91 15.67
C THR A 284 -18.82 -5.78 14.43
N VAL A 285 -17.98 -6.78 14.46
CA VAL A 285 -17.73 -7.71 13.35
C VAL A 285 -18.14 -9.09 13.78
N ALA A 286 -19.12 -9.69 13.10
CA ALA A 286 -19.60 -11.04 13.33
C ALA A 286 -19.37 -11.88 12.07
N VAL A 287 -18.49 -12.86 12.17
CA VAL A 287 -18.23 -13.79 11.06
C VAL A 287 -19.33 -14.83 11.08
N GLN A 288 -20.04 -14.98 9.97
CA GLN A 288 -21.10 -15.98 9.84
C GLN A 288 -20.46 -17.33 9.56
N ALA A 289 -20.92 -18.35 10.28
CA ALA A 289 -20.53 -19.71 9.96
C ALA A 289 -20.95 -19.99 8.51
N GLU A 290 -20.02 -20.49 7.71
CA GLU A 290 -20.32 -20.99 6.37
C GLU A 290 -21.50 -21.97 6.53
N ALA A 291 -22.61 -21.69 5.83
CA ALA A 291 -23.73 -22.61 5.78
C ALA A 291 -23.13 -23.92 5.26
N SER A 292 -22.94 -24.90 6.18
CA SER A 292 -22.28 -26.13 5.88
C SER A 292 -22.88 -26.72 4.61
N ASP A 293 -22.08 -26.74 3.56
CA ASP A 293 -22.38 -27.45 2.34
C ASP A 293 -22.77 -28.87 2.81
N LYS A 294 -24.04 -29.18 2.72
CA LYS A 294 -24.53 -30.54 3.03
C LYS A 294 -23.62 -31.49 2.29
N PRO A 295 -23.05 -32.50 2.92
CA PRO A 295 -22.17 -33.43 2.23
C PRO A 295 -22.94 -33.96 1.03
N LYS A 296 -22.52 -33.58 -0.18
CA LYS A 296 -22.97 -34.23 -1.41
C LYS A 296 -22.63 -35.70 -1.25
N ASN A 297 -23.66 -36.44 -0.91
CA ASN A 297 -23.68 -37.88 -0.86
C ASN A 297 -23.15 -38.41 -2.20
N LYS A 298 -21.90 -38.83 -2.24
CA LYS A 298 -21.35 -39.61 -3.33
C LYS A 298 -22.01 -40.99 -3.26
N ALA A 299 -23.24 -41.03 -3.74
CA ALA A 299 -23.86 -42.28 -4.10
C ALA A 299 -23.32 -42.69 -5.46
N GLY A 300 -22.57 -43.76 -5.48
CA GLY A 300 -22.57 -44.79 -6.52
C GLY A 300 -21.97 -44.39 -7.89
N ALA A 301 -20.75 -44.79 -8.12
CA ALA A 301 -20.39 -45.40 -9.40
C ALA A 301 -19.29 -46.43 -9.15
N SER A 302 -19.74 -47.64 -8.86
CA SER A 302 -19.02 -48.87 -9.13
C SER A 302 -18.98 -49.11 -10.63
N GLY A 303 -17.85 -49.52 -11.17
CA GLY A 303 -17.76 -50.03 -12.55
C GLY A 303 -16.35 -49.84 -13.13
N ALA A 304 -15.47 -50.77 -12.83
CA ALA A 304 -14.81 -51.72 -13.76
C ALA A 304 -14.11 -51.12 -14.98
N ASN A 305 -12.86 -51.25 -15.13
CA ASN A 305 -12.04 -52.21 -15.89
C ASN A 305 -10.71 -51.58 -16.27
N ALA A 306 -9.60 -52.12 -15.82
CA ALA A 306 -8.61 -52.96 -16.44
C ALA A 306 -8.29 -52.69 -17.94
N ALA A 307 -7.03 -52.37 -18.17
CA ALA A 307 -6.07 -52.88 -19.15
C ALA A 307 -5.02 -51.84 -19.45
N SER A 308 -3.75 -52.03 -19.04
CA SER A 308 -2.74 -52.72 -19.82
C SER A 308 -2.12 -51.88 -20.96
N GLY A 309 -0.79 -51.73 -20.88
CA GLY A 309 0.09 -51.29 -21.97
C GLY A 309 1.08 -50.24 -21.48
N ALA A 310 2.22 -50.50 -20.95
CA ALA A 310 3.46 -51.07 -21.39
C ALA A 310 4.21 -50.28 -22.49
N ILE A 311 5.44 -49.90 -22.11
CA ILE A 311 6.64 -49.78 -22.93
C ILE A 311 6.92 -48.49 -23.67
N GLY A 312 8.18 -48.01 -23.43
CA GLY A 312 8.98 -47.19 -24.29
C GLY A 312 9.67 -46.03 -23.53
N ALA A 313 10.75 -46.19 -22.91
CA ALA A 313 12.18 -46.31 -23.09
C ALA A 313 12.79 -45.32 -24.05
N SER A 314 13.87 -44.68 -23.54
CA SER A 314 15.00 -44.11 -24.32
C SER A 314 14.76 -42.70 -24.82
N GLY A 315 15.65 -41.73 -24.59
CA GLY A 315 17.06 -41.63 -24.59
C GLY A 315 17.53 -40.22 -24.39
N THR A 316 18.56 -40.13 -23.69
CA THR A 316 19.88 -39.56 -23.93
C THR A 316 20.02 -38.04 -24.07
N ILE A 317 20.75 -37.49 -23.10
CA ILE A 317 22.06 -36.86 -23.14
C ILE A 317 22.15 -35.53 -23.90
N GLY A 318 22.57 -34.50 -23.16
CA GLY A 318 23.05 -33.24 -23.70
C GLY A 318 23.60 -32.36 -22.60
N ALA A 319 24.78 -32.74 -22.08
CA ALA A 319 25.62 -31.87 -21.25
C ALA A 319 26.39 -30.92 -22.12
N SER A 320 26.57 -29.70 -21.65
CA SER A 320 27.69 -28.78 -21.97
C SER A 320 27.21 -27.38 -21.63
N GLY A 321 27.88 -26.52 -20.90
CA GLY A 321 29.22 -26.43 -20.49
C GLY A 321 29.36 -25.25 -19.56
N ALA A 322 30.30 -25.39 -18.72
CA ALA A 322 30.79 -24.42 -17.75
C ALA A 322 31.28 -23.11 -18.37
N SER A 323 31.18 -22.01 -17.61
CA SER A 323 32.36 -21.17 -17.46
C SER A 323 32.22 -20.31 -16.22
N ALA A 324 33.12 -20.56 -15.30
CA ALA A 324 33.49 -19.72 -14.17
C ALA A 324 34.25 -18.49 -14.66
N ALA A 325 34.08 -17.38 -13.95
CA ALA A 325 35.17 -16.44 -13.74
C ALA A 325 34.91 -15.66 -12.47
N ALA A 326 35.61 -16.03 -11.44
CA ALA A 326 35.95 -15.23 -10.28
C ALA A 326 36.78 -14.02 -10.73
N ASN A 327 36.58 -12.86 -10.14
CA ASN A 327 37.76 -12.06 -9.79
C ASN A 327 37.45 -11.19 -8.57
N ALA A 328 38.29 -11.40 -7.57
CA ALA A 328 38.49 -10.63 -6.37
C ALA A 328 39.23 -9.32 -6.69
N GLY A 329 38.98 -8.28 -5.96
CA GLY A 329 39.71 -7.03 -6.02
C GLY A 329 39.46 -6.20 -4.77
N ALA A 330 40.16 -6.59 -3.68
CA ALA A 330 40.34 -5.75 -2.51
C ALA A 330 41.30 -4.60 -2.82
N ALA A 331 40.98 -3.39 -2.43
CA ALA A 331 41.97 -2.36 -2.15
C ALA A 331 41.43 -1.44 -1.05
N ALA A 332 42.04 -1.59 0.11
CA ALA A 332 42.04 -0.65 1.20
C ALA A 332 42.69 0.67 0.75
N ASN A 333 42.13 1.80 1.19
CA ASN A 333 42.92 3.01 1.34
C ASN A 333 42.50 3.76 2.58
N THR A 334 43.38 3.68 3.57
CA THR A 334 43.48 4.49 4.77
C THR A 334 44.16 5.82 4.41
N ALA A 335 43.56 6.94 4.79
CA ALA A 335 44.26 8.17 5.07
C ALA A 335 43.43 9.07 5.97
N SER A 336 43.74 9.05 7.26
CA SER A 336 44.27 10.08 8.10
C SER A 336 43.56 11.43 8.11
N ASN A 337 42.89 11.65 9.24
CA ASN A 337 42.46 12.91 9.82
C ASN A 337 43.67 13.61 10.48
N PRO A 338 43.79 14.93 10.46
CA PRO A 338 44.25 15.62 11.67
C PRO A 338 43.25 16.69 12.11
N GLY A 339 43.07 16.68 13.44
CA GLY A 339 42.20 17.51 14.21
C GLY A 339 42.49 19.01 14.18
N VAL A 340 41.44 19.74 14.55
CA VAL A 340 41.57 21.07 15.18
C VAL A 340 40.61 21.10 16.38
N ALA A 341 41.21 21.36 17.52
CA ALA A 341 40.59 21.52 18.82
C ALA A 341 39.90 22.90 18.95
N PRO A 342 39.05 23.07 20.00
CA PRO A 342 38.17 24.24 20.12
C PRO A 342 38.87 25.42 20.80
N ALA A 343 38.54 26.62 20.38
CA ALA A 343 38.85 27.85 21.11
C ALA A 343 37.66 28.27 21.96
N MET A 344 37.85 28.31 23.26
CA MET A 344 37.05 29.03 24.25
C MET A 344 37.36 30.57 24.18
N ALA A 345 36.28 31.36 24.25
CA ALA A 345 36.28 32.71 24.78
C ALA A 345 34.84 33.07 25.16
N SER A 346 34.41 33.16 26.36
CA SER A 346 34.52 34.07 27.47
C SER A 346 34.29 35.54 27.13
N GLY A 347 33.26 36.14 27.76
CA GLY A 347 33.00 37.57 27.86
C GLY A 347 31.53 37.88 27.76
N ALA A 348 30.77 37.98 28.76
CA ALA A 348 30.48 38.99 29.78
C ALA A 348 29.78 40.25 29.27
N SER A 349 28.59 40.48 29.86
CA SER A 349 27.92 41.76 30.27
C SER A 349 27.56 42.80 29.20
N GLN A 350 26.34 43.04 28.97
CA GLN A 350 25.39 44.04 29.56
C GLN A 350 23.98 43.77 29.16
#